data_a2836f2c69c989bb5a92feafc1d753b7
#
_entry.id   a2836f2c69c989bb5a92feafc1d753b7
#
_cell.length_a   1.000
_cell.length_b   1.000
_cell.length_c   1.000
_cell.angle_alpha   90.00
_cell.angle_beta   90.00
_cell.angle_gamma   90.00
#
_symmetry.space_group_name_H-M   'P 1'
#
loop_
_entity.id
_entity.type
_entity.pdbx_description
1 polymer ?
#
loop_
_entity_poly.entity_id
_entity_poly.type
_entity_poly.pdbx_seq_one_letter_code
_entity_poly.pdbx_strand_id
1 'polypeptide(L)'
;MKQLILGAICGDIIGSVYERFNVLKMDFPLFSRAFTRFTDDTVLTVATMDCQLGKSKNYTLYYQTYGKHYRGRGYGYLFSKWIFSETPQPYNSFGNGSAMRVSPIGWIHASLEETLAEAKRSAEVTHNHPEGIKGAQAIAA
;
A
#
# COMPACT_ATOMS: atom_id res chain seq x y z
N MET A 1 -5.04 0.65 -17.86
CA MET A 1 -5.17 0.90 -16.43
C MET A 1 -5.34 -0.38 -15.58
N LYS A 2 -6.33 -1.24 -15.83
CA LYS A 2 -6.51 -2.46 -14.99
C LYS A 2 -5.29 -3.39 -14.92
N GLN A 3 -4.45 -3.42 -15.95
CA GLN A 3 -3.25 -4.26 -15.99
C GLN A 3 -2.09 -3.72 -15.13
N LEU A 4 -2.08 -2.43 -14.81
CA LEU A 4 -0.95 -1.74 -14.17
C LEU A 4 -0.76 -2.13 -12.70
N ILE A 5 -1.84 -2.44 -11.97
CA ILE A 5 -1.76 -2.87 -10.57
C ILE A 5 -1.65 -4.40 -10.40
N LEU A 6 -1.84 -5.17 -11.49
CA LEU A 6 -1.77 -6.63 -11.42
C LEU A 6 -0.39 -7.12 -10.97
N GLY A 7 0.68 -6.44 -11.39
CA GLY A 7 2.03 -6.78 -10.95
C GLY A 7 2.20 -6.67 -9.43
N ALA A 8 1.72 -5.59 -8.82
CA ALA A 8 1.76 -5.40 -7.38
C ALA A 8 0.93 -6.47 -6.65
N ILE A 9 -0.30 -6.76 -7.13
CA ILE A 9 -1.17 -7.78 -6.56
C ILE A 9 -0.55 -9.17 -6.69
N CYS A 10 -0.01 -9.52 -7.86
CA CYS A 10 0.66 -10.81 -8.06
C CYS A 10 1.90 -10.93 -7.17
N GLY A 11 2.69 -9.86 -7.04
CA GLY A 11 3.87 -9.82 -6.18
C GLY A 11 3.51 -10.07 -4.73
N ASP A 12 2.48 -9.38 -4.20
CA ASP A 12 1.96 -9.61 -2.86
C ASP A 12 1.50 -11.06 -2.65
N ILE A 13 0.65 -11.56 -3.55
CA ILE A 13 0.12 -12.92 -3.44
C ILE A 13 1.24 -13.97 -3.45
N ILE A 14 2.21 -13.85 -4.38
CA ILE A 14 3.36 -14.75 -4.45
C ILE A 14 4.25 -14.58 -3.21
N GLY A 15 4.54 -13.35 -2.81
CA GLY A 15 5.40 -13.01 -1.69
C GLY A 15 4.82 -13.37 -0.33
N SER A 16 3.50 -13.44 -0.18
CA SER A 16 2.80 -13.57 1.10
C SER A 16 3.24 -14.76 1.97
N VAL A 17 3.69 -15.84 1.37
CA VAL A 17 4.21 -17.03 2.09
C VAL A 17 5.66 -16.86 2.51
N TYR A 18 6.38 -15.94 1.91
CA TYR A 18 7.82 -15.71 2.10
C TYR A 18 8.14 -14.52 3.00
N GLU A 19 7.17 -13.72 3.40
CA GLU A 19 7.35 -12.59 4.31
C GLU A 19 8.00 -12.99 5.65
N ARG A 20 7.73 -14.20 6.11
CA ARG A 20 8.24 -14.75 7.37
C ARG A 20 9.36 -15.76 7.19
N PHE A 21 9.53 -16.29 6.00
CA PHE A 21 10.50 -17.34 5.68
C PHE A 21 11.28 -16.93 4.44
N ASN A 22 12.44 -16.32 4.67
CA ASN A 22 13.32 -15.89 3.58
C ASN A 22 13.74 -17.08 2.73
N VAL A 23 13.48 -17.00 1.42
CA VAL A 23 13.94 -17.96 0.43
C VAL A 23 15.18 -17.40 -0.25
N LEU A 24 16.31 -18.08 -0.08
CA LEU A 24 17.60 -17.70 -0.70
C LEU A 24 17.85 -18.42 -2.03
N LYS A 25 16.89 -19.23 -2.50
CA LYS A 25 16.99 -20.00 -3.75
C LYS A 25 16.16 -19.32 -4.83
N MET A 26 16.67 -19.34 -6.08
CA MET A 26 15.95 -18.83 -7.24
C MET A 26 14.78 -19.73 -7.68
N ASP A 27 14.85 -21.03 -7.35
CA ASP A 27 13.78 -22.00 -7.62
C ASP A 27 12.92 -22.16 -6.35
N PHE A 28 11.74 -21.55 -6.37
CA PHE A 28 10.76 -21.62 -5.29
C PHE A 28 9.32 -21.70 -5.87
N PRO A 29 8.39 -22.36 -5.19
CA PRO A 29 7.01 -22.44 -5.62
C PRO A 29 6.35 -21.05 -5.61
N LEU A 30 5.80 -20.60 -6.75
CA LEU A 30 5.10 -19.31 -6.85
C LEU A 30 3.79 -19.31 -6.07
N PHE A 31 3.11 -20.46 -5.98
CA PHE A 31 1.82 -20.57 -5.33
C PHE A 31 1.73 -21.80 -4.43
N SER A 32 1.13 -21.62 -3.27
CA SER A 32 0.72 -22.67 -2.36
C SER A 32 -0.77 -22.56 -2.11
N ARG A 33 -1.56 -23.57 -2.48
CA ARG A 33 -3.03 -23.57 -2.28
C ARG A 33 -3.45 -23.31 -0.83
N ALA A 34 -2.63 -23.73 0.15
CA ALA A 34 -2.95 -23.61 1.57
C ALA A 34 -2.55 -22.25 2.16
N PHE A 35 -1.51 -21.60 1.65
CA PHE A 35 -0.87 -20.47 2.34
C PHE A 35 -0.82 -19.18 1.53
N THR A 36 -0.87 -19.26 0.20
CA THR A 36 -0.85 -18.08 -0.67
C THR A 36 -2.15 -17.27 -0.51
N ARG A 37 -2.01 -15.98 -0.20
CA ARG A 37 -3.13 -15.05 0.02
C ARG A 37 -2.73 -13.63 -0.32
N PHE A 38 -3.69 -12.76 -0.58
CA PHE A 38 -3.42 -11.34 -0.61
C PHE A 38 -3.33 -10.75 0.80
N THR A 39 -2.49 -9.74 0.97
CA THR A 39 -2.23 -9.08 2.25
C THR A 39 -2.70 -7.62 2.23
N ASP A 40 -2.29 -6.83 3.21
CA ASP A 40 -2.52 -5.38 3.25
C ASP A 40 -1.85 -4.64 2.11
N ASP A 41 -0.78 -5.16 1.53
CA ASP A 41 -0.16 -4.61 0.31
C ASP A 41 -1.18 -4.51 -0.83
N THR A 42 -1.87 -5.61 -1.15
CA THR A 42 -2.95 -5.60 -2.16
C THR A 42 -4.10 -4.69 -1.76
N VAL A 43 -4.60 -4.81 -0.52
CA VAL A 43 -5.76 -4.03 -0.06
C VAL A 43 -5.51 -2.54 -0.19
N LEU A 44 -4.35 -2.07 0.27
CA LEU A 44 -4.05 -0.64 0.28
C LEU A 44 -3.60 -0.13 -1.09
N THR A 45 -2.99 -0.96 -1.92
CA THR A 45 -2.73 -0.64 -3.34
C THR A 45 -4.04 -0.41 -4.10
N VAL A 46 -5.02 -1.31 -3.93
CA VAL A 46 -6.35 -1.14 -4.54
C VAL A 46 -7.06 0.10 -3.98
N ALA A 47 -6.99 0.35 -2.68
CA ALA A 47 -7.55 1.55 -2.05
C ALA A 47 -6.92 2.85 -2.60
N THR A 48 -5.60 2.84 -2.85
CA THR A 48 -4.90 3.96 -3.49
C THR A 48 -5.40 4.19 -4.92
N MET A 49 -5.52 3.11 -5.71
CA MET A 49 -6.03 3.21 -7.07
C MET A 49 -7.46 3.74 -7.10
N ASP A 50 -8.34 3.22 -6.24
CA ASP A 50 -9.74 3.65 -6.17
C ASP A 50 -9.84 5.12 -5.74
N CYS A 51 -9.02 5.56 -4.79
CA CYS A 51 -8.90 6.97 -4.43
C CYS A 51 -8.48 7.84 -5.62
N GLN A 52 -7.52 7.36 -6.42
CA GLN A 52 -7.03 8.08 -7.60
C GLN A 52 -8.08 8.17 -8.73
N LEU A 53 -8.90 7.16 -8.89
CA LEU A 53 -9.97 7.14 -9.89
C LEU A 53 -11.26 7.81 -9.41
N GLY A 54 -11.42 7.94 -8.10
CA GLY A 54 -12.59 8.53 -7.47
C GLY A 54 -12.67 10.05 -7.57
N LYS A 55 -13.85 10.58 -7.28
CA LYS A 55 -14.07 12.04 -7.24
C LYS A 55 -13.41 12.72 -6.06
N SER A 56 -13.25 11.99 -4.95
CA SER A 56 -12.61 12.48 -3.72
C SER A 56 -11.19 11.93 -3.62
N LYS A 57 -10.24 12.82 -3.42
CA LYS A 57 -8.83 12.47 -3.16
C LYS A 57 -8.55 12.32 -1.66
N ASN A 58 -9.49 11.76 -0.92
CA ASN A 58 -9.38 11.57 0.53
C ASN A 58 -8.80 10.18 0.85
N TYR A 59 -7.48 10.05 0.88
CA TYR A 59 -6.79 8.81 1.21
C TYR A 59 -7.18 8.23 2.58
N THR A 60 -7.42 9.08 3.57
CA THR A 60 -7.86 8.63 4.90
C THR A 60 -9.15 7.84 4.82
N LEU A 61 -10.15 8.37 4.11
CA LEU A 61 -11.43 7.70 3.91
C LEU A 61 -11.26 6.34 3.20
N TYR A 62 -10.51 6.31 2.10
CA TYR A 62 -10.32 5.07 1.32
C TYR A 62 -9.56 4.02 2.13
N TYR A 63 -8.46 4.39 2.80
CA TYR A 63 -7.68 3.44 3.60
C TYR A 63 -8.46 2.90 4.80
N GLN A 64 -9.26 3.72 5.48
CA GLN A 64 -10.12 3.26 6.55
C GLN A 64 -11.24 2.34 6.02
N THR A 65 -11.87 2.71 4.90
CA THR A 65 -12.95 1.91 4.31
C THR A 65 -12.48 0.53 3.92
N TYR A 66 -11.37 0.45 3.17
CA TYR A 66 -10.79 -0.82 2.74
C TYR A 66 -10.23 -1.62 3.91
N GLY A 67 -9.52 -0.98 4.83
CA GLY A 67 -8.97 -1.64 6.02
C GLY A 67 -10.06 -2.23 6.93
N LYS A 68 -11.19 -1.53 7.11
CA LYS A 68 -12.35 -2.03 7.86
C LYS A 68 -13.03 -3.21 7.15
N HIS A 69 -13.09 -3.18 5.81
CA HIS A 69 -13.71 -4.24 5.03
C HIS A 69 -12.84 -5.52 4.99
N TYR A 70 -11.54 -5.36 4.83
CA TYR A 70 -10.58 -6.47 4.71
C TYR A 70 -9.75 -6.65 5.99
N ARG A 71 -10.41 -6.97 7.11
CA ARG A 71 -9.73 -7.19 8.39
C ARG A 71 -8.77 -8.38 8.36
N GLY A 72 -7.71 -8.35 9.18
CA GLY A 72 -6.82 -9.49 9.36
C GLY A 72 -5.88 -9.77 8.19
N ARG A 73 -5.59 -8.78 7.36
CA ARG A 73 -4.72 -8.91 6.19
C ARG A 73 -3.24 -8.61 6.44
N GLY A 74 -2.81 -8.48 7.68
CA GLY A 74 -1.39 -8.28 7.99
C GLY A 74 -1.04 -6.87 8.45
N TYR A 75 -2.02 -5.98 8.58
CA TYR A 75 -1.79 -4.58 9.01
C TYR A 75 -0.92 -4.49 10.25
N GLY A 76 0.04 -3.58 10.22
CA GLY A 76 0.84 -3.22 11.38
C GLY A 76 -0.02 -2.68 12.54
N TYR A 77 0.48 -2.81 13.76
CA TYR A 77 -0.26 -2.46 14.98
C TYR A 77 -0.81 -1.02 15.00
N LEU A 78 0.01 -0.03 14.65
CA LEU A 78 -0.42 1.38 14.64
C LEU A 78 -1.48 1.63 13.55
N PHE A 79 -1.30 1.04 12.36
CA PHE A 79 -2.27 1.15 11.28
C PHE A 79 -3.60 0.48 11.64
N SER A 80 -3.56 -0.68 12.30
CA SER A 80 -4.77 -1.37 12.78
C SER A 80 -5.59 -0.51 13.74
N LYS A 81 -4.95 0.26 14.62
CA LYS A 81 -5.64 1.24 15.48
C LYS A 81 -6.17 2.42 14.68
N TRP A 82 -5.36 2.94 13.75
CA TRP A 82 -5.70 4.09 12.92
C TRP A 82 -6.93 3.83 12.03
N ILE A 83 -7.08 2.62 11.50
CA ILE A 83 -8.25 2.21 10.69
C ILE A 83 -9.58 2.47 11.44
N PHE A 84 -9.61 2.26 12.74
CA PHE A 84 -10.84 2.36 13.55
C PHE A 84 -10.97 3.69 14.31
N SER A 85 -10.02 4.60 14.16
CA SER A 85 -10.09 5.92 14.80
C SER A 85 -11.18 6.77 14.16
N GLU A 86 -11.96 7.45 14.98
CA GLU A 86 -12.95 8.45 14.55
C GLU A 86 -12.27 9.76 14.11
N THR A 87 -11.11 10.05 14.71
CA THR A 87 -10.28 11.21 14.38
C THR A 87 -8.87 10.77 13.99
N PRO A 88 -8.72 10.10 12.83
CA PRO A 88 -7.45 9.53 12.44
C PRO A 88 -6.41 10.63 12.20
N GLN A 89 -5.28 10.54 12.91
CA GLN A 89 -4.14 11.43 12.77
C GLN A 89 -2.92 10.64 12.28
N PRO A 90 -2.02 11.28 11.52
CA PRO A 90 -0.74 10.67 11.20
C PRO A 90 0.03 10.32 12.48
N TYR A 91 0.76 9.21 12.45
CA TYR A 91 1.49 8.70 13.61
C TYR A 91 3.00 8.58 13.38
N ASN A 92 3.53 9.42 12.49
CA ASN A 92 4.96 9.59 12.19
C ASN A 92 5.68 8.27 11.86
N SER A 93 5.00 7.36 11.16
CA SER A 93 5.60 6.12 10.71
C SER A 93 6.68 6.37 9.66
N PHE A 94 7.73 5.56 9.71
CA PHE A 94 8.77 5.42 8.67
C PHE A 94 8.88 3.98 8.15
N GLY A 95 7.90 3.15 8.48
CA GLY A 95 7.77 1.81 7.92
C GLY A 95 7.47 1.81 6.43
N ASN A 96 7.48 0.64 5.80
CA ASN A 96 7.26 0.49 4.36
C ASN A 96 5.79 0.69 3.92
N GLY A 97 4.85 0.86 4.86
CA GLY A 97 3.42 0.90 4.56
C GLY A 97 2.95 2.02 3.63
N SER A 98 3.71 3.12 3.50
CA SER A 98 3.45 4.15 2.49
C SER A 98 3.98 3.76 1.11
N ALA A 99 5.14 3.09 1.06
CA ALA A 99 5.81 2.67 -0.16
C ALA A 99 5.10 1.47 -0.84
N MET A 100 4.68 0.47 -0.05
CA MET A 100 4.04 -0.74 -0.56
C MET A 100 2.76 -0.48 -1.37
N ARG A 101 2.01 0.59 -1.02
CA ARG A 101 0.68 0.89 -1.59
C ARG A 101 0.68 1.95 -2.68
N VAL A 102 1.81 2.62 -2.94
CA VAL A 102 1.87 3.86 -3.73
C VAL A 102 1.94 3.65 -5.24
N SER A 103 2.28 2.46 -5.71
CA SER A 103 2.53 2.17 -7.13
C SER A 103 1.45 2.68 -8.10
N PRO A 104 0.13 2.72 -7.77
CA PRO A 104 -0.86 3.28 -8.68
C PRO A 104 -0.63 4.74 -9.02
N ILE A 105 -0.03 5.52 -8.14
CA ILE A 105 0.23 6.95 -8.34
C ILE A 105 1.26 7.16 -9.47
N GLY A 106 2.33 6.36 -9.50
CA GLY A 106 3.33 6.44 -10.56
C GLY A 106 2.81 6.15 -11.97
N TRP A 107 1.67 5.45 -12.09
CA TRP A 107 1.08 5.12 -13.38
C TRP A 107 0.00 6.10 -13.86
N ILE A 108 -0.51 6.97 -13.00
CA ILE A 108 -1.65 7.84 -13.31
C ILE A 108 -1.19 9.23 -13.72
N HIS A 109 -0.15 9.75 -13.08
CA HIS A 109 0.33 11.11 -13.28
C HIS A 109 1.33 11.19 -14.44
N ALA A 110 1.24 12.28 -15.21
CA ALA A 110 2.04 12.47 -16.41
C ALA A 110 3.41 13.09 -16.14
N SER A 111 3.57 13.79 -15.00
CA SER A 111 4.83 14.43 -14.63
C SER A 111 5.39 13.87 -13.34
N LEU A 112 6.73 13.90 -13.22
CA LEU A 112 7.40 13.49 -11.98
C LEU A 112 6.98 14.37 -10.80
N GLU A 113 6.80 15.67 -11.03
CA GLU A 113 6.40 16.63 -9.99
C GLU A 113 5.04 16.27 -9.39
N GLU A 114 4.03 16.02 -10.25
CA GLU A 114 2.70 15.58 -9.81
C GLU A 114 2.76 14.25 -9.09
N THR A 115 3.53 13.29 -9.62
CA THR A 115 3.73 11.97 -9.02
C THR A 115 4.30 12.09 -7.60
N LEU A 116 5.36 12.88 -7.41
CA LEU A 116 5.99 13.07 -6.12
C LEU A 116 5.08 13.80 -5.12
N ALA A 117 4.35 14.82 -5.59
CA ALA A 117 3.40 15.55 -4.76
C ALA A 117 2.26 14.64 -4.28
N GLU A 118 1.71 13.83 -5.17
CA GLU A 118 0.60 12.95 -4.84
C GLU A 118 1.05 11.74 -3.99
N ALA A 119 2.25 11.19 -4.24
CA ALA A 119 2.85 10.16 -3.40
C ALA A 119 3.04 10.65 -1.96
N LYS A 120 3.52 11.89 -1.79
CA LYS A 120 3.61 12.53 -0.47
C LYS A 120 2.23 12.62 0.19
N ARG A 121 1.20 13.11 -0.50
CA ARG A 121 -0.16 13.21 0.04
C ARG A 121 -0.72 11.86 0.49
N SER A 122 -0.48 10.79 -0.27
CA SER A 122 -0.91 9.44 0.09
C SER A 122 -0.18 8.89 1.32
N ALA A 123 1.09 9.26 1.49
CA ALA A 123 1.91 8.84 2.63
C ALA A 123 1.53 9.56 3.92
N GLU A 124 1.38 10.89 3.85
CA GLU A 124 1.24 11.78 5.01
C GLU A 124 0.07 11.46 5.94
N VAL A 125 -0.97 10.80 5.45
CA VAL A 125 -2.13 10.43 6.27
C VAL A 125 -1.80 9.44 7.40
N THR A 126 -0.63 8.77 7.30
CA THR A 126 -0.13 7.80 8.29
C THR A 126 1.38 7.91 8.49
N HIS A 127 2.15 8.04 7.42
CA HIS A 127 3.61 8.01 7.34
C HIS A 127 4.16 9.41 7.05
N ASN A 128 3.90 10.35 7.97
CA ASN A 128 4.35 11.74 7.83
C ASN A 128 5.80 11.98 8.29
N HIS A 129 6.54 10.93 8.66
CA HIS A 129 7.99 11.00 8.85
C HIS A 129 8.69 11.23 7.50
N PRO A 130 9.75 12.06 7.41
CA PRO A 130 10.45 12.33 6.16
C PRO A 130 10.86 11.07 5.39
N GLU A 131 11.37 10.05 6.05
CA GLU A 131 11.78 8.79 5.41
C GLU A 131 10.57 7.97 4.90
N GLY A 132 9.42 8.02 5.60
CA GLY A 132 8.19 7.39 5.12
C GLY A 132 7.67 8.06 3.84
N ILE A 133 7.77 9.39 3.75
CA ILE A 133 7.40 10.15 2.54
C ILE A 133 8.37 9.84 1.39
N LYS A 134 9.68 9.88 1.65
CA LYS A 134 10.71 9.56 0.65
C LYS A 134 10.54 8.15 0.08
N GLY A 135 10.26 7.16 0.94
CA GLY A 135 10.01 5.78 0.50
C GLY A 135 8.84 5.68 -0.49
N ALA A 136 7.73 6.36 -0.20
CA ALA A 136 6.60 6.43 -1.11
C ALA A 136 6.96 7.13 -2.43
N GLN A 137 7.64 8.27 -2.35
CA GLN A 137 8.07 9.03 -3.53
C GLN A 137 9.02 8.23 -4.41
N ALA A 138 9.99 7.51 -3.82
CA ALA A 138 10.96 6.70 -4.56
C ALA A 138 10.31 5.52 -5.30
N ILE A 139 9.25 4.94 -4.76
CA ILE A 139 8.53 3.85 -5.43
C ILE A 139 7.58 4.36 -6.51
N ALA A 140 7.03 5.56 -6.34
CA ALA A 140 6.10 6.13 -7.32
C ALA A 140 6.81 6.72 -8.54
N ALA A 141 8.06 7.18 -8.41
CA ALA A 141 8.88 7.78 -9.47
C ALA A 141 9.37 6.75 -10.47
#